data_acefb2b9d9f65004dc431c7cc3ac7fa1
#
_entry.id   acefb2b9d9f65004dc431c7cc3ac7fa1
#
_cell.length_a   1.000
_cell.length_b   1.000
_cell.length_c   1.000
_cell.angle_alpha   90.00
_cell.angle_beta   90.00
_cell.angle_gamma   90.00
#
_symmetry.space_group_name_H-M   'P 1'
#
loop_
_entity.id
_entity.type
_entity.pdbx_description
1 polymer ?
#
loop_
_entity_poly.entity_id
_entity_poly.type
_entity_poly.pdbx_seq_one_letter_code
_entity_poly.pdbx_strand_id
1 'polypeptide(L)'
;NELTAINQYFLHSRMFKDWGLKGLADYEFHESVDEMKHADSLIERVLFLEGLPNLQDIGKLRIGEHTQEMLECDLALEMDAIPDLREAIAYCESVKDYVSRDLFDGILDSEEEHVDWLETQLDLISRVGIENYQQSRMG
;
A
#
# COMPACT_ATOMS: atom_id res chain seq x y z
N ASN A 1 6.74 -3.31 -4.47
CA ASN A 1 6.07 -4.19 -5.42
C ASN A 1 4.59 -4.30 -5.10
N GLU A 2 3.74 -4.04 -6.10
CA GLU A 2 2.28 -4.01 -5.93
C GLU A 2 1.73 -5.36 -5.47
N LEU A 3 2.27 -6.48 -5.96
CA LEU A 3 1.83 -7.81 -5.54
C LEU A 3 2.15 -8.08 -4.07
N THR A 4 3.31 -7.61 -3.60
CA THR A 4 3.67 -7.71 -2.19
C THR A 4 2.68 -6.93 -1.33
N ALA A 5 2.35 -5.69 -1.74
CA ALA A 5 1.40 -4.85 -1.03
C ALA A 5 0.01 -5.47 -0.99
N ILE A 6 -0.48 -6.01 -2.12
CA ILE A 6 -1.77 -6.69 -2.18
C ILE A 6 -1.85 -7.79 -1.13
N ASN A 7 -0.85 -8.66 -1.10
CA ASN A 7 -0.82 -9.79 -0.18
C ASN A 7 -0.72 -9.35 1.28
N GLN A 8 0.14 -8.39 1.58
CA GLN A 8 0.33 -7.90 2.94
C GLN A 8 -0.95 -7.25 3.48
N TYR A 9 -1.56 -6.35 2.72
CA TYR A 9 -2.77 -5.65 3.16
C TYR A 9 -3.96 -6.61 3.28
N PHE A 10 -4.07 -7.56 2.36
CA PHE A 10 -5.13 -8.56 2.45
C PHE A 10 -5.00 -9.41 3.72
N LEU A 11 -3.81 -9.89 4.01
CA LEU A 11 -3.58 -10.68 5.22
C LEU A 11 -3.84 -9.87 6.48
N HIS A 12 -3.34 -8.64 6.55
CA HIS A 12 -3.62 -7.75 7.68
C HIS A 12 -5.12 -7.50 7.84
N SER A 13 -5.85 -7.33 6.74
CA SER A 13 -7.31 -7.17 6.78
C SER A 13 -7.97 -8.36 7.47
N ARG A 14 -7.58 -9.58 7.14
CA ARG A 14 -8.17 -10.80 7.72
C ARG A 14 -7.79 -10.94 9.20
N MET A 15 -6.57 -10.58 9.57
CA MET A 15 -6.14 -10.59 10.96
C MET A 15 -6.93 -9.56 11.79
N PHE A 16 -7.10 -8.35 11.30
CA PHE A 16 -7.93 -7.34 11.97
C PHE A 16 -9.37 -7.80 12.12
N LYS A 17 -9.93 -8.43 11.10
CA LYS A 17 -11.29 -8.96 11.15
C LYS A 17 -11.42 -10.03 12.24
N ASP A 18 -10.44 -10.92 12.31
CA ASP A 18 -10.42 -11.98 13.32
C ASP A 18 -10.38 -11.41 14.73
N TRP A 19 -9.72 -10.28 14.92
CA TRP A 19 -9.61 -9.61 16.21
C TRP A 19 -10.79 -8.69 16.52
N GLY A 20 -11.80 -8.62 15.67
CA GLY A 20 -12.96 -7.77 15.86
C GLY A 20 -12.74 -6.30 15.56
N LEU A 21 -11.66 -5.96 14.87
CA LEU A 21 -11.35 -4.58 14.51
C LEU A 21 -11.84 -4.27 13.09
N LYS A 22 -13.17 -4.24 12.94
CA LYS A 22 -13.82 -4.13 11.62
C LYS A 22 -13.41 -2.88 10.85
N GLY A 23 -13.27 -1.74 11.52
CA GLY A 23 -12.87 -0.49 10.87
C GLY A 23 -11.50 -0.60 10.21
N LEU A 24 -10.54 -1.21 10.89
CA LEU A 24 -9.21 -1.44 10.33
C LEU A 24 -9.23 -2.53 9.24
N ALA A 25 -10.02 -3.59 9.46
CA ALA A 25 -10.14 -4.66 8.48
C ALA A 25 -10.68 -4.13 7.14
N ASP A 26 -11.71 -3.31 7.19
CA ASP A 26 -12.31 -2.72 5.99
C ASP A 26 -11.32 -1.78 5.28
N TYR A 27 -10.58 -0.98 6.02
CA TYR A 27 -9.58 -0.09 5.44
C TYR A 27 -8.46 -0.87 4.75
N GLU A 28 -7.89 -1.87 5.41
CA GLU A 28 -6.82 -2.69 4.84
C GLU A 28 -7.30 -3.47 3.60
N PHE A 29 -8.53 -3.97 3.63
CA PHE A 29 -9.10 -4.64 2.47
C PHE A 29 -9.20 -3.66 1.29
N HIS A 30 -9.65 -2.44 1.55
CA HIS A 30 -9.78 -1.41 0.53
C HIS A 30 -8.42 -1.06 -0.08
N GLU A 31 -7.38 -0.94 0.76
CA GLU A 31 -6.02 -0.70 0.29
C GLU A 31 -5.51 -1.84 -0.58
N SER A 32 -5.82 -3.10 -0.21
CA SER A 32 -5.45 -4.25 -1.02
C SER A 32 -6.11 -4.19 -2.41
N VAL A 33 -7.38 -3.79 -2.47
CA VAL A 33 -8.11 -3.62 -3.73
C VAL A 33 -7.51 -2.50 -4.57
N ASP A 34 -7.15 -1.37 -3.95
CA ASP A 34 -6.51 -0.26 -4.65
C ASP A 34 -5.17 -0.70 -5.26
N GLU A 35 -4.39 -1.49 -4.53
CA GLU A 35 -3.14 -2.03 -5.06
C GLU A 35 -3.37 -3.00 -6.23
N MET A 36 -4.47 -3.75 -6.20
CA MET A 36 -4.84 -4.59 -7.35
C MET A 36 -5.14 -3.74 -8.59
N LYS A 37 -5.81 -2.60 -8.40
CA LYS A 37 -6.08 -1.66 -9.52
C LYS A 37 -4.78 -1.07 -10.06
N HIS A 38 -3.83 -0.72 -9.18
CA HIS A 38 -2.51 -0.24 -9.60
C HIS A 38 -1.78 -1.32 -10.41
N ALA A 39 -1.78 -2.56 -9.93
CA ALA A 39 -1.14 -3.67 -10.62
C ALA A 39 -1.77 -3.91 -12.00
N ASP A 40 -3.10 -3.86 -12.08
CA ASP A 40 -3.83 -4.02 -13.34
C ASP A 40 -3.40 -2.95 -14.35
N SER A 41 -3.38 -1.68 -13.94
CA SER A 41 -2.98 -0.57 -14.80
C SER A 41 -1.53 -0.69 -15.27
N LEU A 42 -0.62 -1.11 -14.38
CA LEU A 42 0.79 -1.29 -14.72
C LEU A 42 0.99 -2.45 -15.70
N ILE A 43 0.29 -3.56 -15.48
CA ILE A 43 0.33 -4.72 -16.39
C ILE A 43 -0.18 -4.33 -17.77
N GLU A 44 -1.31 -3.63 -17.84
CA GLU A 44 -1.85 -3.17 -19.12
C GLU A 44 -0.87 -2.27 -19.85
N ARG A 45 -0.21 -1.35 -19.14
CA ARG A 45 0.77 -0.44 -19.75
C ARG A 45 1.99 -1.20 -20.26
N VAL A 46 2.51 -2.16 -19.48
CA VAL A 46 3.65 -2.99 -19.90
C VAL A 46 3.31 -3.77 -21.16
N LEU A 47 2.12 -4.38 -21.20
CA LEU A 47 1.66 -5.13 -22.37
C LEU A 47 1.46 -4.22 -23.59
N PHE A 48 0.92 -3.02 -23.37
CA PHE A 48 0.77 -2.04 -24.45
C PHE A 48 2.12 -1.68 -25.08
N LEU A 49 3.17 -1.57 -24.26
CA LEU A 49 4.54 -1.29 -24.71
C LEU A 49 5.28 -2.55 -25.20
N GLU A 50 4.55 -3.66 -25.39
CA GLU A 50 5.07 -4.95 -25.87
C GLU A 50 6.11 -5.58 -24.94
N GLY A 51 6.08 -5.21 -23.64
CA GLY A 51 6.90 -5.83 -22.63
C GLY A 51 6.25 -7.08 -22.05
N LEU A 52 6.96 -7.75 -21.15
CA LEU A 52 6.46 -8.92 -20.42
C LEU A 52 6.46 -8.60 -18.93
N PRO A 53 5.29 -8.52 -18.27
CA PRO A 53 5.24 -8.26 -16.84
C PRO A 53 5.90 -9.39 -16.02
N ASN A 54 6.69 -9.00 -15.02
CA ASN A 54 7.26 -9.97 -14.08
C ASN A 54 6.34 -10.14 -12.89
N LEU A 55 5.49 -11.16 -12.92
CA LEU A 55 4.53 -11.45 -11.85
C LEU A 55 5.06 -12.41 -10.81
N GLN A 56 6.28 -12.93 -10.99
CA GLN A 56 6.89 -13.89 -10.08
C GLN A 56 7.79 -13.26 -9.03
N ASP A 57 8.16 -12.00 -9.23
CA ASP A 57 9.06 -11.30 -8.32
C ASP A 57 8.24 -10.58 -7.24
N ILE A 58 7.90 -11.34 -6.20
CA ILE A 58 7.19 -10.82 -5.03
C ILE A 58 8.21 -10.53 -3.94
N GLY A 59 8.20 -9.31 -3.43
CA GLY A 59 9.07 -8.92 -2.35
C GLY A 59 8.72 -9.59 -1.03
N LYS A 60 9.54 -9.34 0.00
CA LYS A 60 9.33 -9.90 1.32
C LYS A 60 8.08 -9.30 1.97
N LEU A 61 7.17 -10.15 2.45
CA LEU A 61 6.02 -9.71 3.22
C LEU A 61 6.47 -9.28 4.63
N ARG A 62 5.89 -8.19 5.11
CA ARG A 62 6.13 -7.69 6.46
C ARG A 62 4.82 -7.81 7.24
N ILE A 63 4.66 -8.95 7.91
CA ILE A 63 3.43 -9.26 8.63
C ILE A 63 3.61 -8.95 10.10
N GLY A 64 2.79 -8.04 10.63
CA GLY A 64 2.80 -7.69 12.04
C GLY A 64 2.04 -8.71 12.88
N GLU A 65 2.36 -8.76 14.17
CA GLU A 65 1.72 -9.68 15.11
C GLU A 65 0.66 -8.99 15.99
N HIS A 66 0.67 -7.67 16.03
CA HIS A 66 -0.32 -6.88 16.75
C HIS A 66 -0.60 -5.59 15.98
N THR A 67 -1.66 -4.87 16.37
CA THR A 67 -2.18 -3.73 15.60
C THR A 67 -1.12 -2.68 15.26
N GLN A 68 -0.39 -2.20 16.26
CA GLN A 68 0.61 -1.15 16.01
C GLN A 68 1.70 -1.64 15.06
N GLU A 69 2.22 -2.84 15.28
CA GLU A 69 3.25 -3.42 14.44
C GLU A 69 2.76 -3.60 13.00
N MET A 70 1.50 -3.99 12.81
CA MET A 70 0.92 -4.15 11.48
C MET A 70 0.89 -2.82 10.73
N LEU A 71 0.50 -1.74 11.41
CA LEU A 71 0.51 -0.40 10.82
C LEU A 71 1.94 0.08 10.52
N GLU A 72 2.89 -0.22 11.39
CA GLU A 72 4.30 0.08 11.17
C GLU A 72 4.86 -0.69 9.97
N CYS A 73 4.48 -1.96 9.84
CA CYS A 73 4.88 -2.79 8.68
C CYS A 73 4.32 -2.22 7.37
N ASP A 74 3.06 -1.78 7.38
CA ASP A 74 2.45 -1.18 6.21
C ASP A 74 3.15 0.13 5.84
N LEU A 75 3.47 0.96 6.84
CA LEU A 75 4.21 2.21 6.60
C LEU A 75 5.59 1.93 6.02
N ALA A 76 6.30 0.94 6.54
CA ALA A 76 7.62 0.58 6.02
C ALA A 76 7.55 0.13 4.56
N LEU A 77 6.52 -0.62 4.20
CA LEU A 77 6.31 -1.06 2.82
C LEU A 77 6.12 0.14 1.88
N GLU A 78 5.28 1.11 2.27
CA GLU A 78 5.05 2.32 1.48
C GLU A 78 6.31 3.18 1.37
N MET A 79 7.06 3.33 2.46
CA MET A 79 8.29 4.11 2.46
C MET A 79 9.37 3.51 1.57
N ASP A 80 9.35 2.21 1.35
CA ASP A 80 10.24 1.54 0.40
C ASP A 80 9.75 1.71 -1.05
N ALA A 81 8.45 1.76 -1.28
CA ALA A 81 7.86 1.85 -2.61
C ALA A 81 7.97 3.27 -3.21
N ILE A 82 7.84 4.30 -2.39
CA ILE A 82 7.79 5.69 -2.87
C ILE A 82 9.06 6.12 -3.63
N PRO A 83 10.28 5.84 -3.14
CA PRO A 83 11.48 6.18 -3.90
C PRO A 83 11.53 5.54 -5.27
N ASP A 84 11.09 4.28 -5.39
CA ASP A 84 11.06 3.57 -6.67
C ASP A 84 10.06 4.22 -7.64
N LEU A 85 8.91 4.67 -7.15
CA LEU A 85 7.94 5.40 -7.96
C LEU A 85 8.51 6.72 -8.46
N ARG A 86 9.21 7.46 -7.60
CA ARG A 86 9.85 8.72 -7.99
C ARG A 86 10.91 8.52 -9.06
N GLU A 87 11.71 7.46 -8.95
CA GLU A 87 12.68 7.09 -9.97
C GLU A 87 12.02 6.75 -11.30
N ALA A 88 10.93 5.99 -11.23
CA ALA A 88 10.17 5.61 -12.44
C ALA A 88 9.61 6.84 -13.13
N ILE A 89 9.08 7.80 -12.38
CA ILE A 89 8.55 9.07 -12.92
C ILE A 89 9.66 9.86 -13.61
N ALA A 90 10.80 10.01 -12.94
CA ALA A 90 11.94 10.74 -13.50
C ALA A 90 12.44 10.10 -14.79
N TYR A 91 12.51 8.77 -14.83
CA TYR A 91 12.90 8.05 -16.03
C TYR A 91 11.90 8.27 -17.17
N CYS A 92 10.60 8.16 -16.89
CA CYS A 92 9.57 8.38 -17.91
C CYS A 92 9.66 9.78 -18.50
N GLU A 93 9.90 10.80 -17.68
CA GLU A 93 10.09 12.16 -18.17
C GLU A 93 11.34 12.26 -19.05
N SER A 94 12.43 11.60 -18.66
CA SER A 94 13.69 11.66 -19.42
C SER A 94 13.56 11.07 -20.82
N VAL A 95 12.70 10.09 -21.02
CA VAL A 95 12.43 9.45 -22.32
C VAL A 95 11.15 9.96 -22.98
N LYS A 96 10.52 10.96 -22.39
CA LYS A 96 9.28 11.61 -22.89
C LYS A 96 8.08 10.68 -22.96
N ASP A 97 8.03 9.67 -22.09
CA ASP A 97 6.85 8.81 -21.93
C ASP A 97 5.91 9.42 -20.90
N TYR A 98 5.17 10.44 -21.32
CA TYR A 98 4.31 11.21 -20.42
C TYR A 98 3.09 10.42 -19.95
N VAL A 99 2.63 9.45 -20.74
CA VAL A 99 1.48 8.62 -20.36
C VAL A 99 1.85 7.70 -19.20
N SER A 100 3.00 7.04 -19.29
CA SER A 100 3.50 6.21 -18.17
C SER A 100 3.81 7.08 -16.95
N ARG A 101 4.38 8.27 -17.14
CA ARG A 101 4.62 9.21 -16.04
C ARG A 101 3.33 9.54 -15.31
N ASP A 102 2.26 9.87 -16.04
CA ASP A 102 0.97 10.21 -15.43
C ASP A 102 0.39 9.02 -14.66
N LEU A 103 0.56 7.81 -15.16
CA LEU A 103 0.15 6.60 -14.45
C LEU A 103 0.89 6.47 -13.12
N PHE A 104 2.21 6.62 -13.13
CA PHE A 104 3.01 6.55 -11.90
C PHE A 104 2.71 7.70 -10.95
N ASP A 105 2.44 8.91 -11.48
CA ASP A 105 2.02 10.04 -10.65
C ASP A 105 0.74 9.74 -9.88
N GLY A 106 -0.25 9.13 -10.51
CA GLY A 106 -1.49 8.74 -9.85
C GLY A 106 -1.27 7.71 -8.76
N ILE A 107 -0.39 6.74 -9.00
CA ILE A 107 -0.03 5.74 -7.99
C ILE A 107 0.71 6.41 -6.83
N LEU A 108 1.65 7.31 -7.11
CA LEU A 108 2.39 8.03 -6.07
C LEU A 108 1.44 8.84 -5.18
N ASP A 109 0.47 9.54 -5.76
CA ASP A 109 -0.52 10.28 -4.99
C ASP A 109 -1.28 9.36 -4.03
N SER A 110 -1.70 8.19 -4.50
CA SER A 110 -2.40 7.18 -3.68
C SER A 110 -1.51 6.68 -2.54
N GLU A 111 -0.23 6.40 -2.83
CA GLU A 111 0.71 5.91 -1.82
C GLU A 111 1.00 6.99 -0.77
N GLU A 112 1.11 8.25 -1.17
CA GLU A 112 1.31 9.35 -0.21
C GLU A 112 0.09 9.55 0.69
N GLU A 113 -1.11 9.41 0.17
CA GLU A 113 -2.33 9.45 0.98
C GLU A 113 -2.34 8.31 2.01
N HIS A 114 -1.91 7.13 1.60
CA HIS A 114 -1.83 5.98 2.51
C HIS A 114 -0.78 6.21 3.61
N VAL A 115 0.38 6.76 3.25
CA VAL A 115 1.41 7.13 4.24
C VAL A 115 0.84 8.11 5.27
N ASP A 116 0.16 9.15 4.80
CA ASP A 116 -0.44 10.15 5.68
C ASP A 116 -1.44 9.50 6.65
N TRP A 117 -2.30 8.64 6.13
CA TRP A 117 -3.26 7.91 6.97
C TRP A 117 -2.55 7.05 8.02
N LEU A 118 -1.54 6.28 7.61
CA LEU A 118 -0.78 5.41 8.52
C LEU A 118 -0.08 6.21 9.61
N GLU A 119 0.57 7.31 9.24
CA GLU A 119 1.22 8.18 10.21
C GLU A 119 0.22 8.78 11.20
N THR A 120 -0.97 9.14 10.71
CA THR A 120 -2.05 9.64 11.56
C THR A 120 -2.50 8.57 12.55
N GLN A 121 -2.67 7.31 12.10
CA GLN A 121 -3.05 6.22 13.01
C GLN A 121 -2.01 5.98 14.09
N LEU A 122 -0.74 5.93 13.71
CA LEU A 122 0.34 5.73 14.66
C LEU A 122 0.44 6.88 15.67
N ASP A 123 0.21 8.11 15.22
CA ASP A 123 0.16 9.27 16.12
C ASP A 123 -1.01 9.17 17.11
N LEU A 124 -2.18 8.76 16.64
CA LEU A 124 -3.34 8.54 17.51
C LEU A 124 -3.05 7.48 18.59
N ILE A 125 -2.42 6.38 18.20
CA ILE A 125 -2.03 5.34 19.17
C ILE A 125 -1.13 5.93 20.25
N SER A 126 -0.17 6.75 19.86
CA SER A 126 0.74 7.42 20.79
C SER A 126 0.00 8.35 21.75
N ARG A 127 -1.06 9.02 21.28
CA ARG A 127 -1.81 10.00 22.07
C ARG A 127 -2.84 9.37 23.01
N VAL A 128 -3.57 8.37 22.56
CA VAL A 128 -4.73 7.82 23.30
C VAL A 128 -4.46 6.43 23.88
N GLY A 129 -3.35 5.79 23.49
CA GLY A 129 -3.02 4.42 23.89
C GLY A 129 -3.66 3.39 22.98
N ILE A 130 -3.03 2.21 22.92
CA ILE A 130 -3.44 1.17 21.98
C ILE A 130 -4.84 0.64 22.26
N GLU A 131 -5.20 0.51 23.54
CA GLU A 131 -6.53 -0.03 23.89
C GLU A 131 -7.66 0.89 23.45
N ASN A 132 -7.53 2.19 23.73
CA ASN A 132 -8.52 3.18 23.30
C ASN A 132 -8.59 3.26 21.78
N TYR A 133 -7.43 3.21 21.12
CA TYR A 133 -7.36 3.23 19.66
C TYR A 133 -8.11 2.04 19.06
N GLN A 134 -7.83 0.83 19.55
CA GLN A 134 -8.48 -0.37 19.04
C GLN A 134 -9.99 -0.34 19.26
N GLN A 135 -10.44 0.16 20.41
CA GLN A 135 -11.86 0.30 20.71
C GLN A 135 -12.53 1.22 19.68
N SER A 136 -11.88 2.28 19.26
CA SER A 136 -12.41 3.21 18.26
C SER A 136 -12.51 2.59 16.85
N ARG A 137 -11.87 1.45 16.62
CA ARG A 137 -11.81 0.77 15.32
C ARG A 137 -12.65 -0.50 15.25
N MET A 138 -13.41 -0.79 16.28
CA MET A 138 -14.25 -2.01 16.33
C MET A 138 -15.53 -1.90 15.49
N GLY A 139 -15.94 -0.72 15.20
CA GLY A 139 -17.10 -0.47 14.39
C GLY A 139 -16.76 0.40 13.23
#